data_f40b6912f26e39f14a44a624a1915051
#
_entry.id   f40b6912f26e39f14a44a624a1915051
#
_cell.length_a   1.000
_cell.length_b   1.000
_cell.length_c   1.000
_cell.angle_alpha   90.00
_cell.angle_beta   90.00
_cell.angle_gamma   90.00
#
_symmetry.space_group_name_H-M   'P 1'
#
loop_
_entity.id
_entity.type
_entity.pdbx_description
1 polymer ?
#
loop_
_entity_poly.entity_id
_entity_poly.type
_entity_poly.pdbx_seq_one_letter_code
_entity_poly.pdbx_strand_id
1 'polypeptide(L)'
;MRLLQAPGLVGCNGEPPLESTVARMPEPDLGRWRSLVEKTLRGASFERKMNRPLPGGLTLPALSTERPSDASVEQTARVLSRTGRWEVAALHPANAPTDTLLADIERGADSIVLETSSADGLAELLGRLPLDRVGVVVRGLRTSGDALSALGKAAEARTVPLDMVWGALAADPWSATLAHGEDAPDDAVFDDIFAAVEAPRSPHLAVVGASGMAATEAGGSPVSELALLLASGASLLRAAGARDVSVERLAQATRLFVGAGRDQLLTIALMRATRVCWARLCAAFGGTEAMATRSRLHAVQSSCWLTRHDPWVNLLRSTMAGFSAAVGGADAVSLRAYDSVGGAAGSLGQRMATNTQLLLAEESHLGVVSDPAAGSFTVEQL
;
A
#
# COMPACT_ATOMS: atom_id res chain seq x y z
N MET A 1 29.58 -8.08 -1.00
CA MET A 1 28.87 -9.35 -0.79
C MET A 1 29.56 -10.42 -1.66
N ARG A 2 30.34 -11.33 -1.05
CA ARG A 2 30.98 -12.43 -1.79
C ARG A 2 29.88 -13.38 -2.26
N LEU A 3 29.70 -13.49 -3.57
CA LEU A 3 28.91 -14.54 -4.18
C LEU A 3 29.40 -15.89 -3.65
N LEU A 4 28.54 -16.65 -3.02
CA LEU A 4 28.74 -18.03 -2.67
C LEU A 4 29.10 -18.77 -3.97
N GLN A 5 30.37 -19.20 -4.10
CA GLN A 5 30.78 -20.14 -5.11
C GLN A 5 30.06 -21.46 -4.82
N ALA A 6 29.01 -21.75 -5.58
CA ALA A 6 28.44 -23.07 -5.61
C ALA A 6 29.46 -24.04 -6.26
N PRO A 7 29.69 -25.22 -5.68
CA PRO A 7 30.59 -26.20 -6.28
C PRO A 7 29.98 -26.73 -7.59
N GLY A 8 30.77 -26.66 -8.64
CA GLY A 8 30.64 -27.22 -9.97
C GLY A 8 29.37 -27.95 -10.36
N LEU A 9 28.44 -27.26 -11.01
CA LEU A 9 27.47 -27.87 -11.90
C LEU A 9 28.21 -28.22 -13.20
N VAL A 10 28.68 -29.49 -13.33
CA VAL A 10 29.12 -30.03 -14.60
C VAL A 10 27.88 -30.22 -15.46
N GLY A 11 27.73 -29.43 -16.54
CA GLY A 11 26.69 -29.61 -17.53
C GLY A 11 26.76 -31.01 -18.13
N CYS A 12 25.62 -31.68 -18.26
CA CYS A 12 25.51 -33.05 -18.77
C CYS A 12 25.96 -33.23 -20.21
N ASN A 13 26.48 -32.22 -20.92
CA ASN A 13 26.82 -32.29 -22.35
C ASN A 13 28.17 -31.62 -22.71
N GLY A 14 29.08 -31.38 -21.77
CA GLY A 14 30.39 -30.80 -22.12
C GLY A 14 30.35 -29.36 -22.65
N GLU A 15 29.25 -28.68 -22.55
CA GLU A 15 29.14 -27.25 -22.90
C GLU A 15 29.78 -26.39 -21.80
N PRO A 16 30.48 -25.32 -22.18
CA PRO A 16 31.07 -24.40 -21.20
C PRO A 16 30.00 -23.78 -20.33
N PRO A 17 30.25 -23.55 -19.04
CA PRO A 17 29.27 -22.99 -18.12
C PRO A 17 28.74 -21.63 -18.64
N LEU A 18 27.48 -21.31 -18.37
CA LEU A 18 26.81 -20.09 -18.82
C LEU A 18 27.60 -18.79 -18.56
N GLU A 19 28.43 -18.78 -17.52
CA GLU A 19 29.36 -17.67 -17.22
C GLU A 19 30.31 -17.35 -18.37
N SER A 20 30.80 -18.37 -19.10
CA SER A 20 31.71 -18.16 -20.23
C SER A 20 31.00 -17.57 -21.46
N THR A 21 29.70 -17.77 -21.56
CA THR A 21 28.87 -17.20 -22.65
C THR A 21 28.50 -15.75 -22.37
N VAL A 22 28.17 -15.40 -21.12
CA VAL A 22 27.87 -14.03 -20.69
C VAL A 22 29.12 -13.14 -20.78
N ALA A 23 30.30 -13.67 -20.44
CA ALA A 23 31.59 -12.96 -20.54
C ALA A 23 32.00 -12.57 -21.97
N ARG A 24 31.31 -13.10 -22.99
CA ARG A 24 31.56 -12.78 -24.41
C ARG A 24 30.58 -11.78 -24.99
N MET A 25 29.60 -11.31 -24.23
CA MET A 25 28.71 -10.25 -24.70
C MET A 25 29.47 -8.91 -24.70
N PRO A 26 29.44 -8.17 -25.82
CA PRO A 26 30.06 -6.87 -25.87
C PRO A 26 29.40 -5.94 -24.85
N GLU A 27 30.20 -5.04 -24.26
CA GLU A 27 29.68 -3.98 -23.40
C GLU A 27 28.58 -3.17 -24.13
N PRO A 28 27.51 -2.78 -23.43
CA PRO A 28 26.42 -2.02 -24.01
C PRO A 28 26.92 -0.67 -24.54
N ASP A 29 26.79 -0.45 -25.84
CA ASP A 29 27.14 0.82 -26.48
C ASP A 29 25.90 1.74 -26.55
N LEU A 30 25.71 2.56 -25.53
CA LEU A 30 24.61 3.49 -25.43
C LEU A 30 24.65 4.56 -26.52
N GLY A 31 25.84 4.98 -26.96
CA GLY A 31 26.02 5.93 -28.05
C GLY A 31 25.52 5.39 -29.37
N ARG A 32 25.86 4.14 -29.67
CA ARG A 32 25.36 3.43 -30.86
C ARG A 32 23.85 3.22 -30.79
N TRP A 33 23.31 2.84 -29.65
CA TRP A 33 21.86 2.71 -29.44
C TRP A 33 21.16 4.04 -29.69
N ARG A 34 21.63 5.13 -29.09
CA ARG A 34 21.07 6.48 -29.29
C ARG A 34 21.08 6.89 -30.75
N SER A 35 22.20 6.72 -31.42
CA SER A 35 22.35 7.05 -32.85
C SER A 35 21.38 6.26 -33.74
N LEU A 36 21.15 4.97 -33.44
CA LEU A 36 20.19 4.15 -34.17
C LEU A 36 18.75 4.63 -33.95
N VAL A 37 18.41 4.99 -32.72
CA VAL A 37 17.08 5.55 -32.38
C VAL A 37 16.88 6.88 -33.11
N GLU A 38 17.84 7.82 -33.06
CA GLU A 38 17.75 9.13 -33.72
C GLU A 38 17.59 8.98 -35.21
N LYS A 39 18.29 8.03 -35.85
CA LYS A 39 18.10 7.67 -37.26
C LYS A 39 16.68 7.20 -37.54
N THR A 40 16.10 6.39 -36.64
CA THR A 40 14.73 5.88 -36.78
C THR A 40 13.70 6.99 -36.58
N LEU A 41 13.97 7.96 -35.71
CA LEU A 41 13.10 9.12 -35.45
C LEU A 41 13.02 10.12 -36.59
N ARG A 42 13.89 10.04 -37.60
CA ARG A 42 13.88 10.88 -38.80
C ARG A 42 13.78 12.39 -38.51
N GLY A 43 14.54 12.89 -37.52
CA GLY A 43 14.58 14.30 -37.14
C GLY A 43 13.56 14.71 -36.08
N ALA A 44 12.73 13.80 -35.57
CA ALA A 44 11.94 14.09 -34.38
C ALA A 44 12.82 14.11 -33.12
N SER A 45 12.49 14.99 -32.14
CA SER A 45 13.24 15.10 -30.90
C SER A 45 13.29 13.76 -30.15
N PHE A 46 14.48 13.32 -29.81
CA PHE A 46 14.71 12.11 -28.99
C PHE A 46 14.01 12.25 -27.65
N GLU A 47 14.24 13.33 -26.91
CA GLU A 47 13.68 13.55 -25.59
C GLU A 47 12.16 13.49 -25.58
N ARG A 48 11.52 14.13 -26.57
CA ARG A 48 10.06 14.16 -26.67
C ARG A 48 9.44 12.81 -27.05
N LYS A 49 10.17 11.96 -27.78
CA LYS A 49 9.66 10.67 -28.28
C LYS A 49 10.04 9.50 -27.39
N MET A 50 11.21 9.58 -26.75
CA MET A 50 11.77 8.47 -25.98
C MET A 50 11.59 8.66 -24.46
N ASN A 51 11.25 9.87 -24.02
CA ASN A 51 10.93 10.14 -22.63
C ASN A 51 9.42 10.37 -22.49
N ARG A 52 8.80 9.60 -21.58
CA ARG A 52 7.38 9.74 -21.28
C ARG A 52 7.22 10.62 -20.03
N PRO A 53 6.58 11.81 -20.16
CA PRO A 53 6.23 12.59 -18.98
C PRO A 53 5.18 11.82 -18.16
N LEU A 54 5.38 11.81 -16.84
CA LEU A 54 4.50 11.19 -15.87
C LEU A 54 3.88 12.25 -14.94
N PRO A 55 2.74 11.95 -14.29
CA PRO A 55 2.16 12.85 -13.32
C PRO A 55 3.13 13.20 -12.18
N GLY A 56 3.04 14.44 -11.66
CA GLY A 56 3.92 14.90 -10.59
C GLY A 56 5.29 15.42 -11.04
N GLY A 57 5.45 15.68 -12.34
CA GLY A 57 6.72 16.21 -12.89
C GLY A 57 7.80 15.14 -13.10
N LEU A 58 7.43 13.86 -12.92
CA LEU A 58 8.32 12.74 -13.17
C LEU A 58 8.51 12.48 -14.67
N THR A 59 9.58 11.80 -15.04
CA THR A 59 9.84 11.39 -16.42
C THR A 59 10.32 9.96 -16.45
N LEU A 60 9.69 9.15 -17.30
CA LEU A 60 10.10 7.77 -17.57
C LEU A 60 10.90 7.75 -18.88
N PRO A 61 12.22 7.49 -18.81
CA PRO A 61 13.03 7.31 -20.02
C PRO A 61 12.72 5.97 -20.69
N ALA A 62 12.92 5.90 -22.00
CA ALA A 62 12.75 4.64 -22.73
C ALA A 62 13.74 3.56 -22.29
N LEU A 63 14.88 3.96 -21.76
CA LEU A 63 15.90 3.09 -21.20
C LEU A 63 16.53 3.77 -20.00
N SER A 64 16.36 3.17 -18.82
CA SER A 64 17.04 3.61 -17.59
C SER A 64 18.43 2.97 -17.55
N THR A 65 19.46 3.80 -17.55
CA THR A 65 20.87 3.36 -17.63
C THR A 65 21.67 3.68 -16.37
N GLU A 66 21.13 4.52 -15.48
CA GLU A 66 21.77 4.85 -14.23
C GLU A 66 21.53 3.74 -13.21
N ARG A 67 22.63 3.09 -12.80
CA ARG A 67 22.57 2.08 -11.74
C ARG A 67 22.22 2.78 -10.41
N PRO A 68 21.22 2.29 -9.68
CA PRO A 68 20.95 2.80 -8.35
C PRO A 68 22.14 2.56 -7.44
N SER A 69 22.38 3.46 -6.49
CA SER A 69 23.44 3.26 -5.50
C SER A 69 23.11 2.09 -4.57
N ASP A 70 24.12 1.32 -4.21
CA ASP A 70 23.95 0.17 -3.29
C ASP A 70 23.34 0.66 -1.96
N ALA A 71 23.71 1.85 -1.48
CA ALA A 71 23.14 2.45 -0.28
C ALA A 71 21.64 2.74 -0.38
N SER A 72 21.15 3.19 -1.55
CA SER A 72 19.72 3.41 -1.79
C SER A 72 18.94 2.09 -1.76
N VAL A 73 19.46 1.07 -2.44
CA VAL A 73 18.85 -0.26 -2.48
C VAL A 73 18.81 -0.88 -1.07
N GLU A 74 19.92 -0.79 -0.32
CA GLU A 74 19.98 -1.27 1.06
C GLU A 74 19.02 -0.52 2.00
N GLN A 75 18.91 0.81 1.87
CA GLN A 75 17.98 1.59 2.67
C GLN A 75 16.54 1.13 2.44
N THR A 76 16.16 0.96 1.18
CA THR A 76 14.84 0.48 0.82
C THR A 76 14.61 -0.93 1.36
N ALA A 77 15.57 -1.84 1.22
CA ALA A 77 15.48 -3.21 1.73
C ALA A 77 15.28 -3.28 3.26
N ARG A 78 15.87 -2.35 4.03
CA ARG A 78 15.70 -2.29 5.49
C ARG A 78 14.27 -1.94 5.93
N VAL A 79 13.55 -1.16 5.15
CA VAL A 79 12.19 -0.70 5.48
C VAL A 79 11.10 -1.51 4.78
N LEU A 80 11.45 -2.34 3.79
CA LEU A 80 10.55 -3.28 3.13
C LEU A 80 10.62 -4.63 3.85
N SER A 81 9.83 -4.77 4.90
CA SER A 81 9.94 -5.90 5.83
C SER A 81 8.89 -7.01 5.60
N ARG A 82 8.04 -6.90 4.57
CA ARG A 82 7.03 -7.93 4.33
C ARG A 82 7.67 -9.25 3.91
N THR A 83 7.35 -10.30 4.66
CA THR A 83 7.65 -11.70 4.33
C THR A 83 6.34 -12.44 4.03
N GLY A 84 6.34 -13.24 2.98
CA GLY A 84 5.14 -13.96 2.56
C GLY A 84 4.12 -13.09 1.80
N ARG A 85 2.89 -13.62 1.64
CA ARG A 85 1.83 -12.92 0.95
C ARG A 85 1.29 -11.75 1.79
N TRP A 86 0.60 -10.84 1.13
CA TRP A 86 -0.10 -9.72 1.77
C TRP A 86 -1.44 -10.18 2.37
N GLU A 87 -2.00 -9.36 3.24
CA GLU A 87 -3.35 -9.48 3.78
C GLU A 87 -4.36 -9.16 2.66
N VAL A 88 -5.19 -10.12 2.28
CA VAL A 88 -6.30 -9.93 1.35
C VAL A 88 -7.43 -9.23 2.10
N ALA A 89 -7.64 -7.95 1.82
CA ALA A 89 -8.54 -7.09 2.58
C ALA A 89 -9.77 -6.74 1.73
N ALA A 90 -10.92 -7.33 2.04
CA ALA A 90 -12.16 -7.12 1.30
C ALA A 90 -12.80 -5.78 1.68
N LEU A 91 -13.02 -4.92 0.68
CA LEU A 91 -13.46 -3.54 0.86
C LEU A 91 -14.96 -3.37 0.70
N HIS A 92 -15.61 -2.79 1.70
CA HIS A 92 -17.04 -2.57 1.75
C HIS A 92 -17.39 -1.20 2.33
N PRO A 93 -18.51 -0.59 1.92
CA PRO A 93 -19.12 0.48 2.69
C PRO A 93 -19.68 -0.08 4.02
N ALA A 94 -19.73 0.73 5.09
CA ALA A 94 -20.20 0.28 6.40
C ALA A 94 -21.65 -0.17 6.44
N ASN A 95 -22.48 0.22 5.46
CA ASN A 95 -23.85 -0.21 5.32
C ASN A 95 -24.02 -1.49 4.46
N ALA A 96 -22.91 -2.16 4.11
CA ALA A 96 -22.97 -3.42 3.40
C ALA A 96 -23.70 -4.50 4.22
N PRO A 97 -24.50 -5.38 3.58
CA PRO A 97 -25.15 -6.49 4.28
C PRO A 97 -24.11 -7.41 4.94
N THR A 98 -24.35 -7.81 6.17
CA THR A 98 -23.43 -8.69 6.92
C THR A 98 -23.12 -9.99 6.17
N ASP A 99 -24.11 -10.57 5.48
CA ASP A 99 -23.92 -11.79 4.69
C ASP A 99 -22.89 -11.62 3.57
N THR A 100 -22.77 -10.40 3.01
CA THR A 100 -21.75 -10.10 2.00
C THR A 100 -20.35 -10.12 2.62
N LEU A 101 -20.20 -9.57 3.83
CA LEU A 101 -18.95 -9.57 4.57
C LEU A 101 -18.52 -10.99 4.94
N LEU A 102 -19.47 -11.79 5.46
CA LEU A 102 -19.23 -13.19 5.82
C LEU A 102 -18.86 -14.03 4.60
N ALA A 103 -19.52 -13.79 3.46
CA ALA A 103 -19.20 -14.49 2.22
C ALA A 103 -17.76 -14.20 1.73
N ASP A 104 -17.23 -12.99 1.92
CA ASP A 104 -15.84 -12.70 1.55
C ASP A 104 -14.83 -13.35 2.52
N ILE A 105 -15.16 -13.45 3.80
CA ILE A 105 -14.37 -14.20 4.78
C ILE A 105 -14.32 -15.69 4.38
N GLU A 106 -15.46 -16.29 4.04
CA GLU A 106 -15.54 -17.68 3.59
C GLU A 106 -14.75 -17.93 2.29
N ARG A 107 -14.61 -16.92 1.44
CA ARG A 107 -13.81 -16.98 0.21
C ARG A 107 -12.31 -16.81 0.44
N GLY A 108 -11.87 -16.50 1.65
CA GLY A 108 -10.46 -16.37 2.00
C GLY A 108 -9.96 -14.94 2.17
N ALA A 109 -10.83 -13.96 2.37
CA ALA A 109 -10.41 -12.66 2.84
C ALA A 109 -9.84 -12.75 4.26
N ASP A 110 -8.65 -12.18 4.46
CA ASP A 110 -8.00 -12.14 5.77
C ASP A 110 -8.59 -11.04 6.65
N SER A 111 -9.08 -9.96 6.05
CA SER A 111 -9.69 -8.84 6.77
C SER A 111 -10.85 -8.22 6.00
N ILE A 112 -11.75 -7.58 6.75
CA ILE A 112 -12.82 -6.75 6.24
C ILE A 112 -12.47 -5.28 6.44
N VAL A 113 -12.53 -4.51 5.36
CA VAL A 113 -12.34 -3.06 5.37
C VAL A 113 -13.69 -2.38 5.25
N LEU A 114 -14.02 -1.53 6.21
CA LEU A 114 -15.24 -0.75 6.24
C LEU A 114 -14.91 0.73 5.99
N GLU A 115 -15.50 1.31 4.94
CA GLU A 115 -15.41 2.75 4.67
C GLU A 115 -16.59 3.46 5.34
N THR A 116 -16.27 4.29 6.36
CA THR A 116 -17.27 5.09 7.09
C THR A 116 -16.63 6.31 7.74
N SER A 117 -17.40 7.38 7.87
CA SER A 117 -17.02 8.58 8.64
C SER A 117 -17.60 8.58 10.07
N SER A 118 -18.43 7.57 10.43
CA SER A 118 -19.04 7.46 11.76
C SER A 118 -18.84 6.09 12.37
N ALA A 119 -18.80 6.04 13.70
CA ALA A 119 -18.81 4.79 14.47
C ALA A 119 -20.24 4.28 14.76
N ASP A 120 -21.28 4.96 14.29
CA ASP A 120 -22.68 4.58 14.51
C ASP A 120 -22.98 3.20 13.91
N GLY A 121 -23.63 2.34 14.68
CA GLY A 121 -23.95 0.98 14.27
C GLY A 121 -22.77 0.03 14.17
N LEU A 122 -21.53 0.51 14.36
CA LEU A 122 -20.32 -0.28 14.18
C LEU A 122 -20.24 -1.44 15.18
N ALA A 123 -20.65 -1.25 16.43
CA ALA A 123 -20.65 -2.30 17.45
C ALA A 123 -21.54 -3.49 17.05
N GLU A 124 -22.73 -3.21 16.49
CA GLU A 124 -23.65 -4.25 16.04
C GLU A 124 -23.10 -5.00 14.82
N LEU A 125 -22.57 -4.25 13.83
CA LEU A 125 -21.99 -4.85 12.64
C LEU A 125 -20.78 -5.73 12.98
N LEU A 126 -19.84 -5.23 13.77
CA LEU A 126 -18.64 -5.96 14.19
C LEU A 126 -18.97 -7.16 15.09
N GLY A 127 -20.00 -7.06 15.93
CA GLY A 127 -20.50 -8.16 16.78
C GLY A 127 -21.02 -9.36 15.98
N ARG A 128 -21.27 -9.21 14.68
CA ARG A 128 -21.65 -10.31 13.77
C ARG A 128 -20.46 -10.97 13.08
N LEU A 129 -19.26 -10.38 13.14
CA LEU A 129 -18.07 -10.92 12.50
C LEU A 129 -17.27 -11.85 13.43
N PRO A 130 -16.56 -12.85 12.90
CA PRO A 130 -15.68 -13.74 13.69
C PRO A 130 -14.36 -13.04 14.01
N LEU A 131 -14.37 -12.12 15.00
CA LEU A 131 -13.26 -11.24 15.37
C LEU A 131 -12.00 -11.97 15.84
N ASP A 132 -12.10 -13.25 16.16
CA ASP A 132 -10.98 -14.15 16.48
C ASP A 132 -10.24 -14.68 15.25
N ARG A 133 -10.85 -14.56 14.06
CA ARG A 133 -10.34 -15.16 12.82
C ARG A 133 -10.14 -14.18 11.68
N VAL A 134 -10.74 -13.00 11.74
CA VAL A 134 -10.71 -12.00 10.68
C VAL A 134 -10.26 -10.65 11.24
N GLY A 135 -9.37 -9.97 10.51
CA GLY A 135 -9.00 -8.61 10.82
C GLY A 135 -10.12 -7.63 10.48
N VAL A 136 -10.19 -6.55 11.24
CA VAL A 136 -11.13 -5.46 10.97
C VAL A 136 -10.36 -4.17 10.70
N VAL A 137 -10.66 -3.54 9.57
CA VAL A 137 -10.12 -2.23 9.23
C VAL A 137 -11.27 -1.26 9.02
N VAL A 138 -11.33 -0.21 9.82
CA VAL A 138 -12.30 0.89 9.66
C VAL A 138 -11.51 2.12 9.22
N ARG A 139 -11.90 2.72 8.10
CA ARG A 139 -11.23 3.91 7.54
C ARG A 139 -12.24 5.00 7.19
N GLY A 140 -11.76 6.24 7.16
CA GLY A 140 -12.59 7.43 6.94
C GLY A 140 -13.03 8.12 8.24
N LEU A 141 -12.64 7.57 9.38
CA LEU A 141 -12.90 8.16 10.69
C LEU A 141 -12.05 9.41 10.93
N ARG A 142 -12.62 10.39 11.59
CA ARG A 142 -11.91 11.58 12.07
C ARG A 142 -11.22 11.35 13.41
N THR A 143 -11.85 10.56 14.28
CA THR A 143 -11.39 10.16 15.62
C THR A 143 -11.50 8.64 15.79
N SER A 144 -10.85 8.07 16.78
CA SER A 144 -10.82 6.62 16.98
C SER A 144 -11.46 6.13 18.28
N GLY A 145 -11.75 7.00 19.23
CA GLY A 145 -12.28 6.63 20.55
C GLY A 145 -13.59 5.87 20.48
N ASP A 146 -14.59 6.42 19.76
CA ASP A 146 -15.90 5.77 19.60
C ASP A 146 -15.80 4.44 18.85
N ALA A 147 -14.96 4.35 17.82
CA ALA A 147 -14.75 3.12 17.08
C ALA A 147 -14.06 2.06 17.95
N LEU A 148 -13.09 2.44 18.79
CA LEU A 148 -12.45 1.54 19.74
C LEU A 148 -13.44 1.05 20.80
N SER A 149 -14.30 1.93 21.31
CA SER A 149 -15.38 1.55 22.23
C SER A 149 -16.38 0.58 21.56
N ALA A 150 -16.76 0.85 20.31
CA ALA A 150 -17.64 -0.03 19.54
C ALA A 150 -17.02 -1.42 19.31
N LEU A 151 -15.73 -1.48 18.97
CA LEU A 151 -15.00 -2.73 18.83
C LEU A 151 -14.89 -3.49 20.14
N GLY A 152 -14.65 -2.79 21.26
CA GLY A 152 -14.64 -3.40 22.60
C GLY A 152 -15.96 -4.08 22.94
N LYS A 153 -17.09 -3.39 22.72
CA LYS A 153 -18.46 -3.97 22.91
C LYS A 153 -18.70 -5.18 22.02
N ALA A 154 -18.27 -5.10 20.75
CA ALA A 154 -18.42 -6.22 19.81
C ALA A 154 -17.57 -7.44 20.23
N ALA A 155 -16.34 -7.22 20.69
CA ALA A 155 -15.44 -8.26 21.17
C ALA A 155 -15.98 -8.92 22.46
N GLU A 156 -16.51 -8.14 23.38
CA GLU A 156 -17.17 -8.62 24.61
C GLU A 156 -18.39 -9.47 24.26
N ALA A 157 -19.27 -9.01 23.38
CA ALA A 157 -20.46 -9.75 22.93
C ALA A 157 -20.10 -11.09 22.26
N ARG A 158 -18.93 -11.18 21.66
CA ARG A 158 -18.38 -12.39 21.03
C ARG A 158 -17.50 -13.22 21.98
N THR A 159 -17.27 -12.76 23.20
CA THR A 159 -16.34 -13.39 24.14
C THR A 159 -14.91 -13.53 23.56
N VAL A 160 -14.51 -12.57 22.73
CA VAL A 160 -13.17 -12.50 22.13
C VAL A 160 -12.36 -11.48 22.93
N PRO A 161 -11.21 -11.84 23.51
CA PRO A 161 -10.32 -10.87 24.17
C PRO A 161 -9.86 -9.79 23.19
N LEU A 162 -9.89 -8.52 23.62
CA LEU A 162 -9.53 -7.39 22.75
C LEU A 162 -8.04 -7.43 22.31
N ASP A 163 -7.19 -8.09 23.06
CA ASP A 163 -5.79 -8.32 22.72
C ASP A 163 -5.57 -9.35 21.60
N MET A 164 -6.61 -10.12 21.25
CA MET A 164 -6.61 -11.03 20.10
C MET A 164 -7.12 -10.36 18.81
N VAL A 165 -7.80 -9.21 18.92
CA VAL A 165 -8.36 -8.52 17.75
C VAL A 165 -7.25 -7.77 17.02
N TRP A 166 -7.23 -7.84 15.70
CA TRP A 166 -6.23 -7.19 14.87
C TRP A 166 -6.86 -6.41 13.70
N GLY A 167 -6.08 -5.48 13.13
CA GLY A 167 -6.56 -4.65 12.03
C GLY A 167 -6.24 -3.16 12.23
N ALA A 168 -7.21 -2.29 11.99
CA ALA A 168 -7.06 -0.84 12.21
C ALA A 168 -8.41 -0.14 12.41
N LEU A 169 -8.49 0.75 13.38
CA LEU A 169 -9.53 1.78 13.49
C LEU A 169 -8.89 3.11 13.08
N ALA A 170 -8.64 3.26 11.78
CA ALA A 170 -7.70 4.21 11.21
C ALA A 170 -8.26 5.64 11.20
N ALA A 171 -8.25 6.31 12.33
CA ALA A 171 -8.56 7.73 12.39
C ALA A 171 -7.52 8.55 11.64
N ASP A 172 -7.96 9.24 10.60
CA ASP A 172 -7.16 10.17 9.81
C ASP A 172 -7.90 11.51 9.69
N PRO A 173 -7.66 12.44 10.64
CA PRO A 173 -8.41 13.68 10.70
C PRO A 173 -8.21 14.57 9.48
N TRP A 174 -7.02 14.55 8.86
CA TRP A 174 -6.74 15.35 7.67
C TRP A 174 -7.44 14.81 6.43
N SER A 175 -7.46 13.48 6.25
CA SER A 175 -8.22 12.87 5.15
C SER A 175 -9.72 13.10 5.31
N ALA A 176 -10.27 13.02 6.54
CA ALA A 176 -11.67 13.34 6.82
C ALA A 176 -11.99 14.81 6.49
N THR A 177 -11.15 15.74 6.96
CA THR A 177 -11.25 17.18 6.63
C THR A 177 -11.30 17.41 5.11
N LEU A 178 -10.38 16.83 4.36
CA LEU A 178 -10.30 17.02 2.91
C LEU A 178 -11.45 16.33 2.14
N ALA A 179 -11.91 15.18 2.62
CA ALA A 179 -12.97 14.43 1.95
C ALA A 179 -14.35 15.04 2.17
N HIS A 180 -14.58 15.66 3.33
CA HIS A 180 -15.92 16.15 3.75
C HIS A 180 -16.01 17.68 3.87
N GLY A 181 -14.90 18.40 3.65
CA GLY A 181 -14.86 19.87 3.79
C GLY A 181 -15.03 20.32 5.25
N GLU A 182 -14.60 19.50 6.19
CA GLU A 182 -14.65 19.81 7.62
C GLU A 182 -13.55 20.79 8.02
N ASP A 183 -13.69 21.39 9.20
CA ASP A 183 -12.66 22.25 9.78
C ASP A 183 -11.36 21.48 10.05
N ALA A 184 -10.23 22.19 10.06
CA ALA A 184 -8.93 21.59 10.44
C ALA A 184 -9.04 20.92 11.83
N PRO A 185 -8.34 19.80 12.06
CA PRO A 185 -8.38 19.12 13.36
C PRO A 185 -7.81 20.03 14.45
N ASP A 186 -8.56 20.15 15.52
CA ASP A 186 -8.21 20.85 16.73
C ASP A 186 -7.58 19.92 17.79
N ASP A 187 -7.24 20.46 18.96
CA ASP A 187 -6.67 19.69 20.05
C ASP A 187 -7.59 18.58 20.57
N ALA A 188 -8.92 18.79 20.56
CA ALA A 188 -9.87 17.77 21.01
C ALA A 188 -9.87 16.53 20.12
N VAL A 189 -9.72 16.70 18.80
CA VAL A 189 -9.56 15.60 17.85
C VAL A 189 -8.28 14.82 18.13
N PHE A 190 -7.17 15.51 18.36
CA PHE A 190 -5.90 14.84 18.69
C PHE A 190 -5.95 14.18 20.07
N ASP A 191 -6.60 14.77 21.08
CA ASP A 191 -6.77 14.19 22.41
C ASP A 191 -7.52 12.86 22.33
N ASP A 192 -8.60 12.75 21.57
CA ASP A 192 -9.34 11.51 21.34
C ASP A 192 -8.43 10.44 20.71
N ILE A 193 -7.73 10.81 19.62
CA ILE A 193 -6.84 9.88 18.92
C ILE A 193 -5.73 9.36 19.86
N PHE A 194 -5.08 10.24 20.62
CA PHE A 194 -4.01 9.84 21.51
C PHE A 194 -4.49 9.10 22.77
N ALA A 195 -5.70 9.38 23.25
CA ALA A 195 -6.35 8.55 24.25
C ALA A 195 -6.52 7.10 23.75
N ALA A 196 -6.95 6.93 22.49
CA ALA A 196 -7.04 5.60 21.88
C ALA A 196 -5.65 4.95 21.65
N VAL A 197 -4.61 5.74 21.34
CA VAL A 197 -3.23 5.24 21.23
C VAL A 197 -2.73 4.67 22.56
N GLU A 198 -3.07 5.29 23.68
CA GLU A 198 -2.64 4.84 25.01
C GLU A 198 -3.56 3.76 25.62
N ALA A 199 -4.79 3.61 25.12
CA ALA A 199 -5.74 2.61 25.61
C ALA A 199 -5.21 1.18 25.46
N PRO A 200 -5.52 0.28 26.42
CA PRO A 200 -5.19 -1.13 26.31
C PRO A 200 -5.85 -1.77 25.08
N ARG A 201 -5.04 -2.39 24.24
CA ARG A 201 -5.51 -3.09 23.03
C ARG A 201 -4.44 -4.05 22.51
N SER A 202 -4.80 -4.85 21.50
CA SER A 202 -3.85 -5.67 20.76
C SER A 202 -2.71 -4.81 20.16
N PRO A 203 -1.45 -5.26 20.21
CA PRO A 203 -0.34 -4.61 19.51
C PRO A 203 -0.50 -4.67 17.98
N HIS A 204 -1.41 -5.52 17.48
CA HIS A 204 -1.73 -5.68 16.06
C HIS A 204 -2.96 -4.87 15.61
N LEU A 205 -3.53 -4.05 16.50
CA LEU A 205 -4.63 -3.15 16.21
C LEU A 205 -4.13 -1.71 16.15
N ALA A 206 -4.00 -1.16 14.95
CA ALA A 206 -3.74 0.27 14.76
C ALA A 206 -5.00 1.08 15.08
N VAL A 207 -4.84 2.31 15.56
CA VAL A 207 -5.95 3.23 15.83
C VAL A 207 -5.78 4.57 15.10
N VAL A 208 -4.65 4.75 14.43
CA VAL A 208 -4.30 5.94 13.66
C VAL A 208 -4.17 5.55 12.18
N GLY A 209 -4.66 6.41 11.30
CA GLY A 209 -4.43 6.36 9.86
C GLY A 209 -3.57 7.53 9.42
N ALA A 210 -2.72 7.30 8.42
CA ALA A 210 -2.10 8.36 7.65
C ALA A 210 -2.28 8.04 6.17
N SER A 211 -2.92 8.94 5.43
CA SER A 211 -3.30 8.70 4.04
C SER A 211 -3.07 9.92 3.18
N GLY A 212 -2.66 9.68 1.94
CA GLY A 212 -2.64 10.70 0.89
C GLY A 212 -3.74 10.50 -0.16
N MET A 213 -4.58 9.49 0.01
CA MET A 213 -5.55 9.08 -1.01
C MET A 213 -6.54 10.16 -1.42
N ALA A 214 -6.84 11.14 -0.54
CA ALA A 214 -7.68 12.27 -0.90
C ALA A 214 -7.13 13.05 -2.10
N ALA A 215 -5.80 13.15 -2.23
CA ALA A 215 -5.18 13.77 -3.41
C ALA A 215 -5.41 12.92 -4.67
N THR A 216 -5.24 11.61 -4.61
CA THR A 216 -5.43 10.70 -5.74
C THR A 216 -6.90 10.62 -6.18
N GLU A 217 -7.84 10.55 -5.24
CA GLU A 217 -9.29 10.54 -5.53
C GLU A 217 -9.75 11.86 -6.16
N ALA A 218 -9.06 12.96 -5.88
CA ALA A 218 -9.26 14.27 -6.53
C ALA A 218 -8.52 14.40 -7.88
N GLY A 219 -7.87 13.35 -8.38
CA GLY A 219 -7.10 13.35 -9.64
C GLY A 219 -5.66 13.84 -9.53
N GLY A 220 -5.12 13.93 -8.32
CA GLY A 220 -3.74 14.29 -8.05
C GLY A 220 -2.74 13.22 -8.48
N SER A 221 -1.46 13.60 -8.44
CA SER A 221 -0.35 12.71 -8.81
C SER A 221 0.09 11.82 -7.63
N PRO A 222 0.82 10.71 -7.89
CA PRO A 222 1.46 9.93 -6.82
C PRO A 222 2.38 10.77 -5.91
N VAL A 223 3.03 11.79 -6.47
CA VAL A 223 3.85 12.73 -5.69
C VAL A 223 2.98 13.55 -4.72
N SER A 224 1.82 14.04 -5.20
CA SER A 224 0.86 14.78 -4.36
C SER A 224 0.27 13.88 -3.26
N GLU A 225 0.01 12.63 -3.58
CA GLU A 225 -0.47 11.64 -2.62
C GLU A 225 0.55 11.40 -1.52
N LEU A 226 1.81 11.13 -1.89
CA LEU A 226 2.89 10.92 -0.92
C LEU A 226 3.11 12.17 -0.06
N ALA A 227 3.11 13.36 -0.66
CA ALA A 227 3.27 14.61 0.07
C ALA A 227 2.16 14.83 1.11
N LEU A 228 0.91 14.53 0.76
CA LEU A 228 -0.22 14.65 1.68
C LEU A 228 -0.12 13.63 2.83
N LEU A 229 0.22 12.38 2.54
CA LEU A 229 0.45 11.36 3.57
C LEU A 229 1.52 11.79 4.56
N LEU A 230 2.65 12.30 4.06
CA LEU A 230 3.75 12.76 4.91
C LEU A 230 3.38 14.01 5.71
N ALA A 231 2.59 14.92 5.14
CA ALA A 231 2.10 16.10 5.85
C ALA A 231 1.14 15.72 7.00
N SER A 232 0.21 14.78 6.75
CA SER A 232 -0.66 14.20 7.78
C SER A 232 0.16 13.53 8.87
N GLY A 233 1.11 12.68 8.49
CA GLY A 233 2.03 12.02 9.40
C GLY A 233 2.86 12.99 10.24
N ALA A 234 3.39 14.05 9.63
CA ALA A 234 4.15 15.08 10.36
C ALA A 234 3.27 15.85 11.38
N SER A 235 2.00 16.09 11.04
CA SER A 235 1.04 16.68 11.96
C SER A 235 0.79 15.77 13.16
N LEU A 236 0.57 14.47 12.92
CA LEU A 236 0.39 13.46 13.99
C LEU A 236 1.64 13.36 14.87
N LEU A 237 2.83 13.33 14.29
CA LEU A 237 4.09 13.27 15.05
C LEU A 237 4.32 14.52 15.93
N ARG A 238 3.97 15.72 15.43
CA ARG A 238 4.01 16.95 16.24
C ARG A 238 3.01 16.89 17.39
N ALA A 239 1.79 16.48 17.12
CA ALA A 239 0.75 16.36 18.13
C ALA A 239 1.09 15.29 19.19
N ALA A 240 1.74 14.19 18.80
CA ALA A 240 2.27 13.16 19.69
C ALA A 240 3.34 13.72 20.61
N GLY A 241 4.33 14.47 20.08
CA GLY A 241 5.38 15.12 20.87
C GLY A 241 4.82 16.11 21.89
N ALA A 242 3.76 16.85 21.55
CA ALA A 242 3.09 17.75 22.49
C ALA A 242 2.32 17.01 23.63
N ARG A 243 2.14 15.70 23.52
CA ARG A 243 1.42 14.82 24.46
C ARG A 243 2.32 13.75 25.07
N ASP A 244 3.63 13.89 24.94
CA ASP A 244 4.63 12.91 25.44
C ASP A 244 4.45 11.48 24.89
N VAL A 245 3.78 11.33 23.74
CA VAL A 245 3.66 10.02 23.05
C VAL A 245 4.88 9.80 22.17
N SER A 246 5.58 8.69 22.40
CA SER A 246 6.80 8.37 21.65
C SER A 246 6.52 8.07 20.17
N VAL A 247 7.51 8.37 19.32
CA VAL A 247 7.46 8.04 17.88
C VAL A 247 7.23 6.55 17.67
N GLU A 248 7.85 5.69 18.47
CA GLU A 248 7.67 4.24 18.42
C GLU A 248 6.24 3.82 18.70
N ARG A 249 5.62 4.38 19.73
CA ARG A 249 4.23 4.11 20.11
C ARG A 249 3.26 4.53 19.01
N LEU A 250 3.48 5.74 18.46
CA LEU A 250 2.67 6.23 17.34
C LEU A 250 2.87 5.37 16.10
N ALA A 251 4.10 5.04 15.71
CA ALA A 251 4.36 4.20 14.54
C ALA A 251 3.68 2.83 14.63
N GLN A 252 3.72 2.19 15.81
CA GLN A 252 3.01 0.93 16.06
C GLN A 252 1.49 1.07 15.97
N ALA A 253 0.96 2.22 16.39
CA ALA A 253 -0.47 2.51 16.35
C ALA A 253 -0.96 2.99 14.98
N THR A 254 -0.06 3.18 14.00
CA THR A 254 -0.39 3.79 12.70
C THR A 254 -0.45 2.75 11.58
N ARG A 255 -1.50 2.83 10.75
CA ARG A 255 -1.60 2.18 9.44
C ARG A 255 -1.54 3.23 8.34
N LEU A 256 -0.65 3.02 7.37
CA LEU A 256 -0.49 3.91 6.20
C LEU A 256 -1.43 3.44 5.09
N PHE A 257 -2.13 4.38 4.44
CA PHE A 257 -3.00 4.07 3.31
C PHE A 257 -2.54 4.79 2.06
N VAL A 258 -2.36 4.02 0.99
CA VAL A 258 -1.85 4.49 -0.29
C VAL A 258 -2.70 3.95 -1.43
N GLY A 259 -2.96 4.78 -2.42
CA GLY A 259 -3.76 4.44 -3.59
C GLY A 259 -3.02 3.49 -4.54
N ALA A 260 -3.63 2.36 -4.87
CA ALA A 260 -3.16 1.50 -5.95
C ALA A 260 -3.84 1.90 -7.26
N GLY A 261 -3.05 2.24 -8.26
CA GLY A 261 -3.50 2.71 -9.56
C GLY A 261 -3.27 1.69 -10.68
N ARG A 262 -3.64 2.09 -11.90
CA ARG A 262 -3.46 1.30 -13.12
C ARG A 262 -2.05 1.35 -13.70
N ASP A 263 -1.23 2.33 -13.30
CA ASP A 263 0.15 2.46 -13.76
C ASP A 263 1.05 1.61 -12.86
N GLN A 264 1.56 0.52 -13.43
CA GLN A 264 2.33 -0.47 -12.71
C GLN A 264 3.58 0.13 -12.05
N LEU A 265 4.42 0.81 -12.84
CA LEU A 265 5.71 1.30 -12.35
C LEU A 265 5.53 2.38 -11.30
N LEU A 266 4.60 3.32 -11.53
CA LEU A 266 4.31 4.37 -10.57
C LEU A 266 3.72 3.82 -9.26
N THR A 267 2.86 2.81 -9.33
CA THR A 267 2.28 2.20 -8.12
C THR A 267 3.37 1.46 -7.31
N ILE A 268 4.24 0.69 -7.97
CA ILE A 268 5.37 0.03 -7.30
C ILE A 268 6.30 1.07 -6.65
N ALA A 269 6.68 2.10 -7.39
CA ALA A 269 7.54 3.17 -6.89
C ALA A 269 6.90 3.91 -5.71
N LEU A 270 5.60 4.23 -5.78
CA LEU A 270 4.87 4.91 -4.71
C LEU A 270 4.85 4.09 -3.41
N MET A 271 4.59 2.77 -3.48
CA MET A 271 4.61 1.89 -2.29
C MET A 271 5.99 1.91 -1.63
N ARG A 272 7.04 1.77 -2.42
CA ARG A 272 8.43 1.76 -1.94
C ARG A 272 8.84 3.11 -1.37
N ALA A 273 8.56 4.20 -2.10
CA ALA A 273 8.83 5.57 -1.66
C ALA A 273 8.10 5.91 -0.35
N THR A 274 6.85 5.47 -0.20
CA THR A 274 6.08 5.69 1.03
C THR A 274 6.81 5.15 2.26
N ARG A 275 7.34 3.93 2.20
CA ARG A 275 8.07 3.35 3.33
C ARG A 275 9.36 4.08 3.64
N VAL A 276 10.15 4.41 2.61
CA VAL A 276 11.41 5.15 2.78
C VAL A 276 11.16 6.53 3.37
N CYS A 277 10.20 7.26 2.81
CA CYS A 277 9.87 8.60 3.27
C CYS A 277 9.25 8.61 4.68
N TRP A 278 8.40 7.63 4.99
CA TRP A 278 7.85 7.45 6.35
C TRP A 278 8.95 7.15 7.37
N ALA A 279 9.90 6.28 7.03
CA ALA A 279 11.04 5.97 7.89
C ALA A 279 11.91 7.22 8.16
N ARG A 280 12.19 8.01 7.12
CA ARG A 280 12.91 9.28 7.26
C ARG A 280 12.13 10.30 8.10
N LEU A 281 10.81 10.35 7.93
CA LEU A 281 9.96 11.22 8.73
C LEU A 281 10.00 10.82 10.21
N CYS A 282 9.84 9.55 10.54
CA CYS A 282 9.96 9.06 11.92
C CYS A 282 11.34 9.38 12.52
N ALA A 283 12.41 9.20 11.75
CA ALA A 283 13.77 9.53 12.19
C ALA A 283 13.94 11.03 12.45
N ALA A 284 13.37 11.90 11.62
CA ALA A 284 13.41 13.36 11.81
C ALA A 284 12.69 13.83 13.10
N PHE A 285 11.79 13.02 13.64
CA PHE A 285 11.11 13.27 14.92
C PHE A 285 11.74 12.50 16.10
N GLY A 286 12.98 12.02 15.95
CA GLY A 286 13.73 11.36 17.03
C GLY A 286 13.50 9.85 17.14
N GLY A 287 12.79 9.24 16.20
CA GLY A 287 12.66 7.80 16.08
C GLY A 287 13.84 7.17 15.35
N THR A 288 13.73 5.89 15.03
CA THR A 288 14.64 5.16 14.16
C THR A 288 13.92 4.67 12.90
N GLU A 289 14.66 4.42 11.81
CA GLU A 289 14.08 3.83 10.59
C GLU A 289 13.40 2.48 10.89
N ALA A 290 13.95 1.70 11.82
CA ALA A 290 13.37 0.41 12.23
C ALA A 290 12.00 0.55 12.91
N MET A 291 11.73 1.65 13.62
CA MET A 291 10.41 1.89 14.22
C MET A 291 9.33 2.07 13.16
N ALA A 292 9.67 2.69 12.03
CA ALA A 292 8.74 2.92 10.94
C ALA A 292 8.23 1.62 10.29
N THR A 293 8.97 0.51 10.38
CA THR A 293 8.53 -0.80 9.87
C THR A 293 7.34 -1.38 10.63
N ARG A 294 7.03 -0.83 11.80
CA ARG A 294 5.85 -1.22 12.60
C ARG A 294 4.55 -0.67 12.02
N SER A 295 4.62 0.43 11.26
CA SER A 295 3.47 0.97 10.53
C SER A 295 3.20 0.12 9.30
N ARG A 296 2.05 -0.57 9.28
CA ARG A 296 1.67 -1.41 8.13
C ARG A 296 1.20 -0.55 6.96
N LEU A 297 1.64 -0.89 5.75
CA LEU A 297 1.25 -0.23 4.50
C LEU A 297 0.06 -0.96 3.88
N HIS A 298 -1.07 -0.29 3.75
CA HIS A 298 -2.28 -0.78 3.14
C HIS A 298 -2.52 -0.09 1.79
N ALA A 299 -2.40 -0.84 0.72
CA ALA A 299 -2.73 -0.38 -0.62
C ALA A 299 -4.24 -0.53 -0.86
N VAL A 300 -4.90 0.55 -1.22
CA VAL A 300 -6.32 0.54 -1.56
C VAL A 300 -6.47 0.98 -3.01
N GLN A 301 -7.17 0.19 -3.82
CA GLN A 301 -7.44 0.59 -5.20
C GLN A 301 -8.24 1.89 -5.22
N SER A 302 -7.72 2.92 -5.89
CA SER A 302 -8.39 4.20 -6.04
C SER A 302 -9.55 4.10 -7.03
N SER A 303 -10.68 4.71 -6.68
CA SER A 303 -11.89 4.74 -7.50
C SER A 303 -11.72 5.58 -8.78
N CYS A 304 -10.84 6.59 -8.75
CA CYS A 304 -10.58 7.47 -9.89
C CYS A 304 -10.00 6.74 -11.12
N TRP A 305 -9.47 5.54 -10.95
CA TRP A 305 -8.96 4.71 -12.05
C TRP A 305 -9.98 3.75 -12.64
N LEU A 306 -11.19 3.68 -12.08
CA LEU A 306 -12.26 2.83 -12.59
C LEU A 306 -13.12 3.59 -13.61
N THR A 307 -13.61 2.87 -14.60
CA THR A 307 -14.51 3.42 -15.63
C THR A 307 -15.93 2.92 -15.45
N ARG A 308 -16.90 3.80 -15.67
CA ARG A 308 -18.31 3.44 -15.72
C ARG A 308 -18.70 2.81 -17.06
N HIS A 309 -18.03 3.23 -18.15
CA HIS A 309 -18.21 2.64 -19.47
C HIS A 309 -17.39 1.38 -19.58
N ASP A 310 -18.01 0.27 -20.03
CA ASP A 310 -17.40 -1.04 -20.11
C ASP A 310 -16.71 -1.44 -18.79
N PRO A 311 -17.47 -1.76 -17.75
CA PRO A 311 -16.91 -2.04 -16.43
C PRO A 311 -16.00 -3.28 -16.41
N TRP A 312 -16.10 -4.17 -17.39
CA TRP A 312 -15.24 -5.35 -17.52
C TRP A 312 -13.74 -5.00 -17.64
N VAL A 313 -13.42 -3.84 -18.27
CA VAL A 313 -12.05 -3.33 -18.34
C VAL A 313 -11.48 -3.05 -16.94
N ASN A 314 -12.33 -2.81 -15.94
CA ASN A 314 -11.88 -2.61 -14.57
C ASN A 314 -11.27 -3.87 -13.94
N LEU A 315 -11.60 -5.07 -14.44
CA LEU A 315 -10.92 -6.31 -13.99
C LEU A 315 -9.42 -6.26 -14.30
N LEU A 316 -9.04 -5.82 -15.50
CA LEU A 316 -7.64 -5.65 -15.87
C LEU A 316 -6.96 -4.58 -14.99
N ARG A 317 -7.67 -3.45 -14.75
CA ARG A 317 -7.15 -2.38 -13.89
C ARG A 317 -6.97 -2.83 -12.43
N SER A 318 -7.93 -3.60 -11.89
CA SER A 318 -7.84 -4.18 -10.55
C SER A 318 -6.70 -5.19 -10.45
N THR A 319 -6.51 -6.04 -11.47
CA THR A 319 -5.38 -6.97 -11.52
C THR A 319 -4.06 -6.22 -11.49
N MET A 320 -3.90 -5.17 -12.31
CA MET A 320 -2.68 -4.37 -12.32
C MET A 320 -2.45 -3.63 -11.01
N ALA A 321 -3.50 -3.10 -10.39
CA ALA A 321 -3.41 -2.43 -9.10
C ALA A 321 -2.96 -3.41 -7.99
N GLY A 322 -3.58 -4.59 -7.93
CA GLY A 322 -3.23 -5.65 -6.96
C GLY A 322 -1.80 -6.18 -7.16
N PHE A 323 -1.44 -6.49 -8.41
CA PHE A 323 -0.09 -6.90 -8.76
C PHE A 323 0.95 -5.87 -8.33
N SER A 324 0.75 -4.60 -8.69
CA SER A 324 1.70 -3.53 -8.40
C SER A 324 1.83 -3.24 -6.91
N ALA A 325 0.72 -3.29 -6.17
CA ALA A 325 0.72 -3.15 -4.72
C ALA A 325 1.50 -4.28 -4.04
N ALA A 326 1.27 -5.52 -4.49
CA ALA A 326 1.95 -6.71 -3.95
C ALA A 326 3.46 -6.66 -4.22
N VAL A 327 3.87 -6.37 -5.47
CA VAL A 327 5.28 -6.23 -5.86
C VAL A 327 5.95 -5.04 -5.15
N GLY A 328 5.23 -3.93 -4.98
CA GLY A 328 5.70 -2.75 -4.26
C GLY A 328 5.82 -2.93 -2.74
N GLY A 329 5.42 -4.09 -2.20
CA GLY A 329 5.62 -4.45 -0.78
C GLY A 329 4.51 -3.94 0.15
N ALA A 330 3.27 -3.77 -0.33
CA ALA A 330 2.13 -3.53 0.54
C ALA A 330 1.89 -4.70 1.50
N ASP A 331 1.59 -4.42 2.79
CA ASP A 331 1.27 -5.45 3.79
C ASP A 331 -0.17 -5.93 3.66
N ALA A 332 -1.06 -5.07 3.16
CA ALA A 332 -2.46 -5.38 2.89
C ALA A 332 -2.87 -4.74 1.56
N VAL A 333 -3.78 -5.39 0.86
CA VAL A 333 -4.32 -4.89 -0.41
C VAL A 333 -5.84 -4.98 -0.40
N SER A 334 -6.50 -3.88 -0.78
CA SER A 334 -7.93 -3.82 -1.02
C SER A 334 -8.20 -3.48 -2.48
N LEU A 335 -8.88 -4.36 -3.17
CA LEU A 335 -9.38 -4.10 -4.52
C LEU A 335 -10.87 -3.75 -4.49
N ARG A 336 -11.29 -2.85 -5.35
CA ARG A 336 -12.70 -2.50 -5.54
C ARG A 336 -13.35 -3.49 -6.50
N ALA A 337 -14.61 -3.77 -6.28
CA ALA A 337 -15.42 -4.50 -7.25
C ALA A 337 -15.42 -3.76 -8.61
N TYR A 338 -15.28 -4.48 -9.70
CA TYR A 338 -15.15 -3.90 -11.04
C TYR A 338 -16.35 -3.04 -11.46
N ASP A 339 -17.52 -3.29 -10.88
CA ASP A 339 -18.80 -2.64 -11.14
C ASP A 339 -19.16 -1.54 -10.11
N SER A 340 -18.31 -1.28 -9.12
CA SER A 340 -18.59 -0.36 -8.00
C SER A 340 -18.82 1.10 -8.41
N VAL A 341 -18.28 1.55 -9.54
CA VAL A 341 -18.45 2.95 -10.03
C VAL A 341 -19.84 3.17 -10.66
N GLY A 342 -20.55 2.11 -11.00
CA GLY A 342 -21.90 2.17 -11.59
C GLY A 342 -23.03 2.20 -10.57
N GLY A 343 -22.74 2.03 -9.29
CA GLY A 343 -23.72 1.88 -8.21
C GLY A 343 -23.22 0.94 -7.12
N ALA A 344 -24.13 0.25 -6.42
CA ALA A 344 -23.74 -0.77 -5.46
C ALA A 344 -23.08 -1.96 -6.19
N ALA A 345 -21.93 -2.40 -5.65
CA ALA A 345 -21.21 -3.53 -6.21
C ALA A 345 -22.06 -4.81 -6.14
N GLY A 346 -22.09 -5.55 -7.25
CA GLY A 346 -22.73 -6.85 -7.30
C GLY A 346 -21.91 -7.94 -6.58
N SER A 347 -22.56 -9.04 -6.18
CA SER A 347 -21.87 -10.17 -5.55
C SER A 347 -20.78 -10.78 -6.42
N LEU A 348 -20.92 -10.74 -7.75
CA LEU A 348 -19.88 -11.16 -8.68
C LEU A 348 -18.68 -10.22 -8.62
N GLY A 349 -18.92 -8.89 -8.57
CA GLY A 349 -17.84 -7.90 -8.49
C GLY A 349 -17.01 -8.07 -7.23
N GLN A 350 -17.64 -8.23 -6.09
CA GLN A 350 -16.98 -8.50 -4.81
C GLN A 350 -16.14 -9.79 -4.87
N ARG A 351 -16.74 -10.88 -5.33
CA ARG A 351 -16.03 -12.14 -5.50
C ARG A 351 -14.80 -12.00 -6.41
N MET A 352 -14.90 -11.26 -7.52
CA MET A 352 -13.78 -11.06 -8.43
C MET A 352 -12.66 -10.25 -7.79
N ALA A 353 -12.97 -9.25 -6.96
CA ALA A 353 -11.97 -8.47 -6.25
C ALA A 353 -11.15 -9.33 -5.27
N THR A 354 -11.79 -10.21 -4.50
CA THR A 354 -11.13 -11.14 -3.58
C THR A 354 -10.34 -12.21 -4.35
N ASN A 355 -10.99 -12.87 -5.34
CA ASN A 355 -10.35 -13.95 -6.11
C ASN A 355 -9.14 -13.47 -6.91
N THR A 356 -9.16 -12.25 -7.46
CA THR A 356 -7.99 -11.69 -8.16
C THR A 356 -6.77 -11.67 -7.25
N GLN A 357 -6.91 -11.29 -6.00
CA GLN A 357 -5.81 -11.27 -5.04
C GLN A 357 -5.33 -12.68 -4.68
N LEU A 358 -6.26 -13.61 -4.49
CA LEU A 358 -5.93 -15.02 -4.19
C LEU A 358 -5.17 -15.67 -5.36
N LEU A 359 -5.61 -15.46 -6.61
CA LEU A 359 -4.90 -15.94 -7.80
C LEU A 359 -3.48 -15.37 -7.90
N LEU A 360 -3.32 -14.07 -7.63
CA LEU A 360 -1.99 -13.44 -7.62
C LEU A 360 -1.10 -14.01 -6.51
N ALA A 361 -1.65 -14.33 -5.35
CA ALA A 361 -0.89 -14.86 -4.23
C ALA A 361 -0.55 -16.35 -4.40
N GLU A 362 -1.55 -17.17 -4.69
CA GLU A 362 -1.46 -18.63 -4.60
C GLU A 362 -1.01 -19.28 -5.93
N GLU A 363 -1.48 -18.76 -7.08
CA GLU A 363 -1.13 -19.32 -8.39
C GLU A 363 0.04 -18.58 -9.05
N SER A 364 0.07 -17.25 -8.97
CA SER A 364 1.19 -16.46 -9.51
C SER A 364 2.37 -16.35 -8.54
N HIS A 365 2.23 -16.88 -7.32
CA HIS A 365 3.26 -16.93 -6.28
C HIS A 365 3.89 -15.56 -5.97
N LEU A 366 3.14 -14.47 -6.13
CA LEU A 366 3.61 -13.15 -5.73
C LEU A 366 3.74 -13.11 -4.20
N GLY A 367 4.84 -12.61 -3.72
CA GLY A 367 5.11 -12.53 -2.27
C GLY A 367 6.01 -13.64 -1.74
N VAL A 368 6.39 -14.62 -2.57
CA VAL A 368 7.43 -15.60 -2.23
C VAL A 368 8.81 -14.93 -2.12
N VAL A 369 9.04 -13.90 -2.94
CA VAL A 369 10.27 -13.09 -2.91
C VAL A 369 9.96 -11.74 -2.28
N SER A 370 10.77 -11.33 -1.32
CA SER A 370 10.71 -9.97 -0.77
C SER A 370 11.30 -8.99 -1.78
N ASP A 371 10.60 -7.86 -1.98
CA ASP A 371 11.02 -6.76 -2.86
C ASP A 371 11.57 -7.21 -4.23
N PRO A 372 10.75 -7.86 -5.06
CA PRO A 372 11.21 -8.34 -6.37
C PRO A 372 11.57 -7.20 -7.33
N ALA A 373 11.24 -5.95 -7.01
CA ALA A 373 11.59 -4.75 -7.78
C ALA A 373 12.92 -4.12 -7.36
N ALA A 374 13.59 -4.65 -6.32
CA ALA A 374 14.85 -4.13 -5.83
C ALA A 374 15.93 -4.13 -6.93
N GLY A 375 16.66 -3.03 -7.04
CA GLY A 375 17.74 -2.87 -8.01
C GLY A 375 17.26 -2.66 -9.46
N SER A 376 15.95 -2.61 -9.71
CA SER A 376 15.43 -2.20 -11.01
C SER A 376 15.77 -0.74 -11.27
N PHE A 377 16.59 -0.46 -12.29
CA PHE A 377 17.04 0.90 -12.62
C PHE A 377 15.85 1.87 -12.77
N THR A 378 14.78 1.43 -13.41
CA THR A 378 13.58 2.24 -13.63
C THR A 378 12.80 2.50 -12.33
N VAL A 379 12.61 1.47 -11.50
CA VAL A 379 11.83 1.61 -10.26
C VAL A 379 12.58 2.42 -9.21
N GLU A 380 13.90 2.23 -9.12
CA GLU A 380 14.74 2.98 -8.17
C GLU A 380 14.89 4.47 -8.59
N GLN A 381 14.76 4.76 -9.87
CA GLN A 381 14.81 6.13 -10.40
C GLN A 381 13.49 6.88 -10.19
N LEU A 382 12.35 6.19 -10.21
CA LEU A 382 11.02 6.75 -10.02
C LEU A 382 10.73 7.05 -8.55
#